data_419c843f8ed36c27b6fa446288654af8
#
_entry.id   419c843f8ed36c27b6fa446288654af8
#
_cell.length_a   1.000
_cell.length_b   1.000
_cell.length_c   1.000
_cell.angle_alpha   90.00
_cell.angle_beta   90.00
_cell.angle_gamma   90.00
#
_symmetry.space_group_name_H-M   'P 1'
#
loop_
_entity.id
_entity.type
_entity.pdbx_description
1 polymer ?
#
loop_
_entity_poly.entity_id
_entity_poly.type
_entity_poly.pdbx_seq_one_letter_code
_entity_poly.pdbx_strand_id
1 'polypeptide(L)'
;MLSRRIVLTSALGTAAAATLAACASGGNETSGPNPSETADNQPAEQPSTIVIGPASDVPVGGGAKFRAGDIEVFVTQPSSGEFRAFDARCTHAGCAVTDVLNGEIQCPCHGARYNFESGAVVAGPAPRALGKISIAQVGDQLEVSF
;
A
#
# COMPACT_ATOMS: atom_id res chain seq x y z
N MET A 1 -38.79 10.20 -10.91
CA MET A 1 -39.42 9.56 -12.10
C MET A 1 -38.37 9.08 -13.08
N LEU A 2 -38.52 7.91 -13.60
CA LEU A 2 -37.87 7.10 -14.61
C LEU A 2 -36.76 6.14 -14.13
N SER A 3 -37.30 4.99 -13.81
CA SER A 3 -36.63 3.68 -13.75
C SER A 3 -36.17 3.24 -15.15
N ARG A 4 -34.96 2.76 -15.31
CA ARG A 4 -34.55 1.96 -16.47
C ARG A 4 -34.09 0.58 -16.02
N ARG A 5 -34.99 -0.36 -16.22
CA ARG A 5 -34.74 -1.80 -16.21
C ARG A 5 -33.96 -2.16 -17.49
N ILE A 6 -32.90 -2.90 -17.38
CA ILE A 6 -32.26 -3.58 -18.50
C ILE A 6 -32.31 -5.08 -18.28
N VAL A 7 -32.82 -5.73 -19.32
CA VAL A 7 -33.24 -7.11 -19.46
C VAL A 7 -32.02 -8.02 -19.66
N LEU A 8 -32.09 -9.20 -18.99
CA LEU A 8 -31.20 -10.34 -19.27
C LEU A 8 -31.52 -10.93 -20.65
N THR A 9 -30.49 -11.30 -21.40
CA THR A 9 -30.58 -12.30 -22.46
C THR A 9 -29.53 -13.39 -22.26
N SER A 10 -30.05 -14.60 -22.06
CA SER A 10 -29.32 -15.86 -22.03
C SER A 10 -29.02 -16.31 -23.46
N ALA A 11 -27.85 -16.89 -23.69
CA ALA A 11 -27.62 -17.75 -24.85
C ALA A 11 -26.85 -19.00 -24.42
N LEU A 12 -27.53 -20.14 -24.55
CA LEU A 12 -26.97 -21.49 -24.50
C LEU A 12 -26.23 -21.78 -25.82
N GLY A 13 -25.11 -22.47 -25.73
CA GLY A 13 -24.44 -23.08 -26.88
C GLY A 13 -23.73 -24.37 -26.48
N THR A 14 -24.22 -25.47 -27.00
CA THR A 14 -23.87 -26.87 -26.77
C THR A 14 -22.78 -27.41 -27.72
N ALA A 15 -22.25 -28.60 -27.32
CA ALA A 15 -21.65 -29.70 -28.11
C ALA A 15 -20.12 -29.74 -28.18
N ALA A 16 -19.46 -30.67 -27.58
CA ALA A 16 -19.22 -32.09 -27.85
C ALA A 16 -18.13 -32.36 -28.91
N ALA A 17 -17.09 -33.08 -28.52
CA ALA A 17 -16.63 -34.32 -29.13
C ALA A 17 -15.33 -34.84 -28.51
N ALA A 18 -15.33 -36.11 -28.20
CA ALA A 18 -14.22 -36.92 -27.69
C ALA A 18 -13.35 -37.42 -28.87
N THR A 19 -12.04 -37.61 -28.59
CA THR A 19 -11.24 -38.65 -29.27
C THR A 19 -10.17 -39.20 -28.34
N LEU A 20 -10.30 -40.51 -28.06
CA LEU A 20 -9.27 -41.36 -27.50
C LEU A 20 -8.17 -41.66 -28.52
N ALA A 21 -6.94 -41.63 -28.12
CA ALA A 21 -5.87 -42.41 -28.73
C ALA A 21 -4.88 -42.88 -27.69
N ALA A 22 -4.91 -44.18 -27.42
CA ALA A 22 -3.89 -44.91 -26.68
C ALA A 22 -2.76 -45.29 -27.61
N CYS A 23 -1.51 -45.18 -27.15
CA CYS A 23 -0.42 -46.02 -27.63
C CYS A 23 0.58 -46.25 -26.50
N ALA A 24 0.84 -47.52 -26.31
CA ALA A 24 1.66 -48.15 -25.30
C ALA A 24 3.16 -48.21 -25.69
N SER A 25 3.96 -48.53 -24.69
CA SER A 25 5.24 -49.23 -24.71
C SER A 25 6.55 -48.43 -24.75
N GLY A 26 7.36 -48.72 -23.75
CA GLY A 26 8.79 -48.54 -23.79
C GLY A 26 9.39 -48.15 -22.44
N GLY A 27 9.73 -49.16 -21.60
CA GLY A 27 10.42 -48.95 -20.34
C GLY A 27 11.86 -48.50 -20.54
N ASN A 28 12.37 -47.77 -19.60
CA ASN A 28 13.72 -47.94 -19.10
C ASN A 28 13.84 -47.32 -17.71
N GLU A 29 14.18 -48.16 -16.74
CA GLU A 29 14.51 -47.79 -15.37
C GLU A 29 15.86 -47.05 -15.38
N THR A 30 15.87 -45.86 -14.78
CA THR A 30 17.11 -45.35 -14.18
C THR A 30 16.71 -44.52 -12.96
N SER A 31 17.02 -45.11 -11.81
CA SER A 31 16.90 -44.44 -10.50
C SER A 31 17.78 -43.20 -10.46
N GLY A 32 17.15 -42.02 -10.38
CA GLY A 32 17.79 -40.77 -9.98
C GLY A 32 17.12 -40.27 -8.72
N PRO A 33 17.85 -39.77 -7.73
CA PRO A 33 17.23 -39.30 -6.48
C PRO A 33 16.36 -38.10 -6.74
N ASN A 34 15.12 -38.22 -6.30
CA ASN A 34 14.13 -37.13 -6.26
C ASN A 34 14.65 -36.03 -5.32
N PRO A 35 14.90 -34.80 -5.78
CA PRO A 35 15.07 -33.68 -4.87
C PRO A 35 13.68 -33.42 -4.27
N SER A 36 13.54 -33.72 -2.99
CA SER A 36 12.42 -33.23 -2.20
C SER A 36 12.29 -31.71 -2.41
N GLU A 37 11.32 -31.30 -3.20
CA GLU A 37 10.82 -29.95 -3.16
C GLU A 37 10.18 -29.78 -1.79
N THR A 38 11.01 -29.36 -0.85
CA THR A 38 10.52 -28.72 0.35
C THR A 38 9.85 -27.45 -0.14
N ALA A 39 8.55 -27.51 -0.37
CA ALA A 39 7.73 -26.32 -0.49
C ALA A 39 7.94 -25.56 0.82
N ASP A 40 8.79 -24.56 0.77
CA ASP A 40 8.98 -23.58 1.82
C ASP A 40 7.64 -22.83 1.91
N ASN A 41 6.76 -23.38 2.74
CA ASN A 41 5.49 -22.74 3.10
C ASN A 41 5.84 -21.63 4.12
N GLN A 42 6.54 -20.63 3.64
CA GLN A 42 6.77 -19.40 4.38
C GLN A 42 5.41 -18.73 4.48
N PRO A 43 4.85 -18.57 5.68
CA PRO A 43 3.62 -17.81 5.85
C PRO A 43 3.87 -16.43 5.22
N ALA A 44 3.08 -16.05 4.23
CA ALA A 44 3.08 -14.70 3.74
C ALA A 44 2.86 -13.79 4.96
N GLU A 45 3.88 -13.04 5.36
CA GLU A 45 3.76 -12.04 6.42
C GLU A 45 2.62 -11.12 6.01
N GLN A 46 1.50 -11.28 6.67
CA GLN A 46 0.37 -10.38 6.47
C GLN A 46 0.82 -9.00 6.95
N PRO A 47 0.68 -7.96 6.12
CA PRO A 47 1.06 -6.62 6.53
C PRO A 47 0.34 -6.29 7.85
N SER A 48 1.12 -5.95 8.86
CA SER A 48 0.55 -5.57 10.16
C SER A 48 -0.14 -4.22 10.00
N THR A 49 -1.47 -4.22 10.13
CA THR A 49 -2.29 -3.00 10.06
C THR A 49 -2.47 -2.43 11.47
N ILE A 50 -2.25 -1.14 11.62
CA ILE A 50 -2.34 -0.43 12.90
C ILE A 50 -3.27 0.77 12.73
N VAL A 51 -4.30 0.85 13.57
CA VAL A 51 -5.15 2.06 13.69
C VAL A 51 -4.34 3.15 14.38
N ILE A 52 -4.24 4.33 13.76
CA ILE A 52 -3.43 5.45 14.27
C ILE A 52 -4.25 6.60 14.82
N GLY A 53 -5.51 6.73 14.44
CA GLY A 53 -6.41 7.76 14.96
C GLY A 53 -7.48 8.19 13.97
N PRO A 54 -8.32 9.17 14.36
CA PRO A 54 -9.42 9.62 13.52
C PRO A 54 -8.96 10.47 12.33
N ALA A 55 -9.63 10.29 11.21
CA ALA A 55 -9.37 11.05 9.97
C ALA A 55 -9.62 12.56 10.15
N SER A 56 -10.51 12.94 11.07
CA SER A 56 -10.85 14.35 11.41
C SER A 56 -9.67 15.14 11.98
N ASP A 57 -8.66 14.46 12.52
CA ASP A 57 -7.47 15.11 13.09
C ASP A 57 -6.51 15.63 12.00
N VAL A 58 -6.71 15.22 10.75
CA VAL A 58 -5.88 15.68 9.63
C VAL A 58 -6.65 16.72 8.82
N PRO A 59 -6.31 18.01 8.91
CA PRO A 59 -7.01 19.05 8.17
C PRO A 59 -6.74 18.95 6.66
N VAL A 60 -7.75 19.29 5.83
CA VAL A 60 -7.59 19.36 4.37
C VAL A 60 -6.56 20.45 4.02
N GLY A 61 -5.62 20.12 3.16
CA GLY A 61 -4.49 20.99 2.81
C GLY A 61 -3.38 21.03 3.87
N GLY A 62 -3.51 20.25 4.95
CA GLY A 62 -2.58 20.20 6.07
C GLY A 62 -2.05 18.80 6.38
N GLY A 63 -1.62 18.61 7.60
CA GLY A 63 -1.13 17.33 8.10
C GLY A 63 -1.15 17.25 9.61
N ALA A 64 -1.05 16.02 10.11
CA ALA A 64 -0.97 15.71 11.53
C ALA A 64 0.00 14.55 11.80
N LYS A 65 0.53 14.50 13.02
CA LYS A 65 1.46 13.45 13.45
C LYS A 65 0.74 12.43 14.33
N PHE A 66 0.98 11.16 14.02
CA PHE A 66 0.44 10.01 14.74
C PHE A 66 1.56 9.07 15.19
N ARG A 67 1.20 8.07 15.97
CA ARG A 67 2.09 6.97 16.35
C ARG A 67 1.50 5.63 15.89
N ALA A 68 2.34 4.81 15.27
CA ALA A 68 2.04 3.43 14.94
C ALA A 68 3.08 2.55 15.65
N GLY A 69 2.76 2.09 16.87
CA GLY A 69 3.75 1.45 17.74
C GLY A 69 4.89 2.41 18.10
N ASP A 70 6.12 2.03 17.74
CA ASP A 70 7.32 2.84 17.99
C ASP A 70 7.64 3.82 16.85
N ILE A 71 6.87 3.80 15.76
CA ILE A 71 7.09 4.63 14.58
C ILE A 71 6.24 5.90 14.68
N GLU A 72 6.84 7.06 14.43
CA GLU A 72 6.10 8.30 14.21
C GLU A 72 5.72 8.40 12.73
N VAL A 73 4.44 8.60 12.48
CA VAL A 73 3.86 8.73 11.15
C VAL A 73 3.35 10.15 10.96
N PHE A 74 3.73 10.80 9.87
CA PHE A 74 3.16 12.08 9.48
C PHE A 74 2.15 11.85 8.36
N VAL A 75 0.89 12.20 8.63
CA VAL A 75 -0.21 12.06 7.67
C VAL A 75 -0.57 13.42 7.11
N THR A 76 -0.75 13.50 5.80
CA THR A 76 -1.24 14.68 5.11
C THR A 76 -2.57 14.40 4.44
N GLN A 77 -3.38 15.44 4.23
CA GLN A 77 -4.63 15.38 3.49
C GLN A 77 -4.64 16.42 2.37
N PRO A 78 -4.06 16.13 1.20
CA PRO A 78 -3.99 17.07 0.08
C PRO A 78 -5.36 17.53 -0.41
N SER A 79 -6.31 16.61 -0.50
CA SER A 79 -7.71 16.85 -0.85
C SER A 79 -8.61 16.12 0.14
N SER A 80 -9.85 16.55 0.26
CA SER A 80 -10.82 15.92 1.17
C SER A 80 -10.95 14.42 0.93
N GLY A 81 -10.66 13.60 1.96
CA GLY A 81 -10.69 12.15 1.92
C GLY A 81 -9.48 11.49 1.25
N GLU A 82 -8.49 12.27 0.80
CA GLU A 82 -7.25 11.73 0.26
C GLU A 82 -6.12 11.85 1.27
N PHE A 83 -5.69 10.75 1.82
CA PHE A 83 -4.62 10.71 2.82
C PHE A 83 -3.32 10.18 2.23
N ARG A 84 -2.20 10.72 2.71
CA ARG A 84 -0.85 10.24 2.45
C ARG A 84 -0.13 10.09 3.79
N ALA A 85 0.62 9.01 3.96
CA ALA A 85 1.38 8.77 5.17
C ALA A 85 2.87 8.62 4.87
N PHE A 86 3.67 9.17 5.76
CA PHE A 86 5.12 9.20 5.64
C PHE A 86 5.77 8.88 7.00
N ASP A 87 6.95 8.29 6.98
CA ASP A 87 7.83 8.28 8.16
C ASP A 87 8.09 9.74 8.56
N ALA A 88 7.75 10.09 9.80
CA ALA A 88 7.89 11.46 10.29
C ALA A 88 9.36 11.90 10.44
N ARG A 89 10.33 11.01 10.25
CA ARG A 89 11.76 11.31 10.39
C ARG A 89 12.33 11.96 9.15
N CYS A 90 12.80 13.19 9.31
CA CYS A 90 13.52 13.93 8.27
C CYS A 90 14.78 13.17 7.83
N THR A 91 14.93 12.99 6.52
CA THR A 91 16.03 12.22 5.94
C THR A 91 17.39 12.90 6.00
N HIS A 92 17.47 14.16 6.48
CA HIS A 92 18.72 14.85 6.74
C HIS A 92 19.40 14.37 8.02
N ALA A 93 18.73 14.53 9.17
CA ALA A 93 19.31 14.26 10.47
C ALA A 93 18.32 13.60 11.46
N GLY A 94 17.22 13.04 10.98
CA GLY A 94 16.28 12.28 11.81
C GLY A 94 15.32 13.10 12.66
N CYS A 95 15.32 14.44 12.56
CA CYS A 95 14.34 15.26 13.26
C CYS A 95 12.93 14.96 12.78
N ALA A 96 11.96 15.01 13.69
CA ALA A 96 10.56 14.86 13.29
C ALA A 96 10.09 16.07 12.47
N VAL A 97 9.41 15.79 11.35
CA VAL A 97 8.67 16.82 10.62
C VAL A 97 7.43 17.23 11.40
N THR A 98 6.94 18.48 11.23
CA THR A 98 5.92 19.03 12.14
C THR A 98 4.66 19.55 11.47
N ASP A 99 4.77 20.28 10.37
CA ASP A 99 3.70 21.06 9.78
C ASP A 99 3.64 20.94 8.26
N VAL A 100 2.52 21.37 7.69
CA VAL A 100 2.37 21.61 6.26
C VAL A 100 2.15 23.10 6.02
N LEU A 101 3.01 23.72 5.24
CA LEU A 101 2.87 25.09 4.78
C LEU A 101 2.96 25.15 3.26
N ASN A 102 1.95 25.72 2.61
CA ASN A 102 1.90 25.86 1.14
C ASN A 102 2.12 24.55 0.37
N GLY A 103 1.54 23.43 0.87
CA GLY A 103 1.70 22.12 0.24
C GLY A 103 3.07 21.47 0.47
N GLU A 104 3.83 21.93 1.45
CA GLU A 104 5.14 21.40 1.81
C GLU A 104 5.20 21.01 3.28
N ILE A 105 5.63 19.78 3.55
CA ILE A 105 5.93 19.29 4.90
C ILE A 105 7.23 19.94 5.37
N GLN A 106 7.22 20.49 6.59
CA GLN A 106 8.34 21.26 7.14
C GLN A 106 9.15 20.42 8.15
N CYS A 107 10.48 20.49 8.04
CA CYS A 107 11.39 20.04 9.06
C CYS A 107 11.98 21.24 9.82
N PRO A 108 11.71 21.40 11.13
CA PRO A 108 12.09 22.60 11.87
C PRO A 108 13.60 22.69 12.17
N CYS A 109 14.34 21.57 12.12
CA CYS A 109 15.74 21.56 12.53
C CYS A 109 16.66 22.31 11.57
N HIS A 110 16.56 22.06 10.26
CA HIS A 110 17.46 22.62 9.26
C HIS A 110 16.74 23.09 7.99
N GLY A 111 15.40 23.26 8.07
CA GLY A 111 14.61 23.81 6.98
C GLY A 111 14.45 22.90 5.75
N ALA A 112 14.61 21.58 5.91
CA ALA A 112 14.24 20.67 4.85
C ALA A 112 12.73 20.72 4.61
N ARG A 113 12.32 20.73 3.33
CA ARG A 113 10.92 20.79 2.91
C ARG A 113 10.61 19.67 1.93
N TYR A 114 9.44 19.07 2.08
CA TYR A 114 9.00 17.96 1.25
C TYR A 114 7.61 18.22 0.70
N ASN A 115 7.36 17.79 -0.52
CA ASN A 115 6.03 17.85 -1.11
C ASN A 115 5.05 16.96 -0.31
N PHE A 116 3.90 17.49 0.07
CA PHE A 116 2.96 16.82 0.99
C PHE A 116 2.12 15.71 0.34
N GLU A 117 2.14 15.58 -1.01
CA GLU A 117 1.50 14.48 -1.73
C GLU A 117 2.45 13.31 -1.99
N SER A 118 3.68 13.63 -2.32
CA SER A 118 4.67 12.64 -2.78
C SER A 118 5.76 12.30 -1.78
N GLY A 119 5.99 13.17 -0.79
CA GLY A 119 7.13 13.10 0.12
C GLY A 119 8.46 13.49 -0.51
N ALA A 120 8.48 13.91 -1.78
CA ALA A 120 9.70 14.30 -2.48
C ALA A 120 10.33 15.56 -1.87
N VAL A 121 11.66 15.63 -1.88
CA VAL A 121 12.38 16.82 -1.41
C VAL A 121 12.06 17.99 -2.33
N VAL A 122 11.65 19.12 -1.75
CA VAL A 122 11.43 20.39 -2.44
C VAL A 122 12.59 21.34 -2.20
N ALA A 123 13.10 21.38 -0.96
CA ALA A 123 14.22 22.24 -0.61
C ALA A 123 14.92 21.78 0.69
N GLY A 124 16.08 22.34 0.93
CA GLY A 124 16.88 22.13 2.13
C GLY A 124 17.85 20.96 2.01
N PRO A 125 18.51 20.58 3.12
CA PRO A 125 19.65 19.66 3.09
C PRO A 125 19.26 18.17 3.04
N ALA A 126 17.99 17.84 2.94
CA ALA A 126 17.54 16.43 2.90
C ALA A 126 18.00 15.73 1.62
N PRO A 127 18.68 14.56 1.71
CA PRO A 127 19.25 13.90 0.53
C PRO A 127 18.23 13.06 -0.26
N ARG A 128 17.06 12.75 0.32
CA ARG A 128 16.04 11.86 -0.27
C ARG A 128 14.65 12.16 0.26
N ALA A 129 13.64 11.66 -0.44
CA ALA A 129 12.23 11.75 -0.03
C ALA A 129 11.97 11.11 1.35
N LEU A 130 10.88 11.52 1.99
CA LEU A 130 10.34 10.81 3.15
C LEU A 130 9.90 9.40 2.75
N GLY A 131 10.08 8.44 3.65
CA GLY A 131 9.58 7.08 3.49
C GLY A 131 8.06 7.07 3.43
N LYS A 132 7.47 6.49 2.37
CA LYS A 132 6.03 6.33 2.26
C LYS A 132 5.56 5.16 3.10
N ILE A 133 4.40 5.32 3.72
CA ILE A 133 3.71 4.29 4.49
C ILE A 133 2.34 4.08 3.85
N SER A 134 1.91 2.83 3.73
CA SER A 134 0.56 2.54 3.24
C SER A 134 -0.48 3.03 4.23
N ILE A 135 -1.52 3.71 3.74
CA ILE A 135 -2.59 4.26 4.57
C ILE A 135 -3.95 4.00 3.93
N ALA A 136 -4.94 3.69 4.76
CA ALA A 136 -6.34 3.57 4.38
C ALA A 136 -7.22 4.29 5.41
N GLN A 137 -8.35 4.82 4.96
CA GLN A 137 -9.42 5.25 5.84
C GLN A 137 -10.46 4.13 5.95
N VAL A 138 -10.78 3.72 7.18
CA VAL A 138 -11.80 2.72 7.48
C VAL A 138 -12.82 3.36 8.44
N GLY A 139 -13.98 3.68 7.90
CA GLY A 139 -14.96 4.50 8.63
C GLY A 139 -14.42 5.91 8.89
N ASP A 140 -14.32 6.27 10.16
CA ASP A 140 -13.75 7.53 10.63
C ASP A 140 -12.28 7.42 11.08
N GLN A 141 -11.70 6.21 11.02
CA GLN A 141 -10.34 5.95 11.47
C GLN A 141 -9.34 5.84 10.31
N LEU A 142 -8.10 6.19 10.59
CA LEU A 142 -6.96 5.97 9.71
C LEU A 142 -6.18 4.73 10.16
N GLU A 143 -5.85 3.90 9.22
CA GLU A 143 -5.05 2.70 9.41
C GLU A 143 -3.80 2.74 8.53
N VAL A 144 -2.66 2.35 9.09
CA VAL A 144 -1.40 2.22 8.35
C VAL A 144 -0.92 0.78 8.34
N SER A 145 -0.23 0.39 7.26
CA SER A 145 0.38 -0.94 7.13
C SER A 145 1.84 -0.85 6.69
N PHE A 146 2.65 -1.77 7.22
CA PHE A 146 4.09 -1.86 7.01
C PHE A 146 4.47 -3.20 6.39
#